data_77e90d93e3a219c1b57c3a37ee719d1c
#
_entry.id   77e90d93e3a219c1b57c3a37ee719d1c
#
_cell.length_a   1.000
_cell.length_b   1.000
_cell.length_c   1.000
_cell.angle_alpha   90.00
_cell.angle_beta   90.00
_cell.angle_gamma   90.00
#
_symmetry.space_group_name_H-M   'P 1'
#
loop_
_entity.id
_entity.type
_entity.pdbx_description
1 polymer ?
#
loop_
_entity_poly.entity_id
_entity_poly.type
_entity_poly.pdbx_seq_one_letter_code
_entity_poly.pdbx_strand_id
1 'polypeptide(L)'
;MLISVTLYAAHTSQARLSLLKPLIKYNTPFSTEISTDSITVWEKLLEPELEEQQHYSLLFQLKLLTVRALITEGHFSLAIDKANSMYQKAKEMSYSLGTALSLQAIGNTYLNSSTPLAAIESYKEALEIISKDLMQTNM
;
A
#
# COMPACT_ATOMS: atom_id res chain seq x y z
N MET A 1 -13.73 16.79 0.78
CA MET A 1 -14.00 15.38 0.62
C MET A 1 -14.58 14.76 1.87
N LEU A 2 -15.75 14.16 1.73
CA LEU A 2 -16.50 13.62 2.87
C LEU A 2 -15.72 12.53 3.62
N ILE A 3 -14.99 11.67 2.92
CA ILE A 3 -14.25 10.57 3.54
C ILE A 3 -13.14 11.09 4.46
N SER A 4 -12.39 12.10 4.03
CA SER A 4 -11.34 12.71 4.84
C SER A 4 -11.90 13.36 6.11
N VAL A 5 -13.00 14.09 5.98
CA VAL A 5 -13.66 14.74 7.12
C VAL A 5 -14.16 13.69 8.10
N THR A 6 -14.77 12.61 7.60
CA THR A 6 -15.28 11.53 8.44
C THR A 6 -14.14 10.85 9.20
N LEU A 7 -13.00 10.60 8.52
CA LEU A 7 -11.83 9.99 9.16
C LEU A 7 -11.27 10.88 10.28
N TYR A 8 -11.18 12.17 10.04
CA TYR A 8 -10.73 13.13 11.05
C TYR A 8 -11.68 13.22 12.26
N ALA A 9 -12.97 13.07 12.01
CA ALA A 9 -13.97 13.10 13.08
C ALA A 9 -13.94 11.84 13.94
N ALA A 10 -13.32 10.76 13.49
CA ALA A 10 -13.20 9.53 14.27
C ALA A 10 -12.21 9.72 15.41
N HIS A 11 -12.67 9.51 16.64
CA HIS A 11 -11.87 9.77 17.85
C HIS A 11 -11.11 8.55 18.36
N THR A 12 -11.40 7.35 17.85
CA THR A 12 -10.76 6.12 18.31
C THR A 12 -10.06 5.42 17.15
N SER A 13 -8.98 4.68 17.46
CA SER A 13 -8.27 3.83 16.49
C SER A 13 -9.23 2.88 15.77
N GLN A 14 -10.12 2.27 16.54
CA GLN A 14 -11.07 1.29 16.01
C GLN A 14 -12.03 1.92 14.99
N ALA A 15 -12.54 3.12 15.29
CA ALA A 15 -13.42 3.84 14.38
C ALA A 15 -12.68 4.20 13.08
N ARG A 16 -11.43 4.67 13.17
CA ARG A 16 -10.61 5.00 12.01
C ARG A 16 -10.34 3.78 11.15
N LEU A 17 -10.00 2.65 11.77
CA LEU A 17 -9.77 1.39 11.06
C LEU A 17 -11.03 0.92 10.35
N SER A 18 -12.20 1.05 10.99
CA SER A 18 -13.48 0.68 10.39
C SER A 18 -13.80 1.50 9.16
N LEU A 19 -13.42 2.78 9.14
CA LEU A 19 -13.59 3.64 7.97
C LEU A 19 -12.58 3.32 6.86
N LEU A 20 -11.38 2.92 7.23
CA LEU A 20 -10.30 2.64 6.29
C LEU A 20 -10.48 1.31 5.54
N LYS A 21 -10.96 0.26 6.21
CA LYS A 21 -11.12 -1.07 5.61
C LYS A 21 -11.94 -1.08 4.33
N PRO A 22 -13.14 -0.48 4.27
CA PRO A 22 -13.89 -0.42 3.01
C PRO A 22 -13.15 0.33 1.92
N LEU A 23 -12.45 1.41 2.27
CA LEU A 23 -11.70 2.21 1.34
C LEU A 23 -10.61 1.40 0.65
N ILE A 24 -9.86 0.61 1.40
CA ILE A 24 -8.79 -0.24 0.87
C ILE A 24 -9.38 -1.35 0.00
N LYS A 25 -10.45 -1.98 0.46
CA LYS A 25 -11.10 -3.09 -0.24
C LYS A 25 -11.61 -2.68 -1.63
N TYR A 26 -12.15 -1.47 -1.75
CA TYR A 26 -12.72 -0.96 -3.00
C TYR A 26 -11.77 -0.06 -3.78
N ASN A 27 -10.50 0.01 -3.36
CA ASN A 27 -9.50 0.77 -4.08
C ASN A 27 -9.13 0.05 -5.38
N THR A 28 -9.75 0.49 -6.46
CA THR A 28 -9.48 -0.04 -7.80
C THR A 28 -8.54 0.90 -8.56
N PRO A 29 -7.91 0.43 -9.65
CA PRO A 29 -7.06 1.30 -10.47
C PRO A 29 -7.76 2.54 -11.01
N PHE A 30 -9.07 2.53 -11.03
CA PHE A 30 -9.89 3.62 -11.57
C PHE A 30 -10.44 4.55 -10.50
N SER A 31 -10.14 4.28 -9.23
CA SER A 31 -10.58 5.14 -8.14
C SER A 31 -9.67 6.37 -8.08
N THR A 32 -10.18 7.51 -8.52
CA THR A 32 -9.44 8.78 -8.55
C THR A 32 -9.90 9.74 -7.44
N GLU A 33 -10.74 9.27 -6.53
CA GLU A 33 -11.40 10.15 -5.55
C GLU A 33 -10.52 10.53 -4.38
N ILE A 34 -9.37 9.85 -4.20
CA ILE A 34 -8.49 10.08 -3.05
C ILE A 34 -7.27 10.86 -3.51
N SER A 35 -7.10 12.07 -2.98
CA SER A 35 -5.91 12.86 -3.27
C SER A 35 -4.70 12.33 -2.47
N THR A 36 -3.51 12.57 -3.00
CA THR A 36 -2.25 12.24 -2.32
C THR A 36 -2.17 12.91 -0.96
N ASP A 37 -2.61 14.15 -0.85
CA ASP A 37 -2.57 14.88 0.41
C ASP A 37 -3.42 14.21 1.48
N SER A 38 -4.64 13.82 1.13
CA SER A 38 -5.56 13.15 2.05
C SER A 38 -5.02 11.80 2.52
N ILE A 39 -4.56 10.97 1.58
CA ILE A 39 -4.10 9.62 1.93
C ILE A 39 -2.78 9.67 2.72
N THR A 40 -1.92 10.64 2.45
CA THR A 40 -0.68 10.83 3.21
C THR A 40 -0.98 11.18 4.67
N VAL A 41 -1.95 12.06 4.90
CA VAL A 41 -2.40 12.40 6.25
C VAL A 41 -2.95 11.17 6.97
N TRP A 42 -3.79 10.38 6.28
CA TRP A 42 -4.34 9.15 6.86
C TRP A 42 -3.25 8.17 7.24
N GLU A 43 -2.26 7.99 6.38
CA GLU A 43 -1.13 7.09 6.66
C GLU A 43 -0.39 7.53 7.91
N LYS A 44 -0.07 8.82 8.03
CA LYS A 44 0.64 9.35 9.20
C LYS A 44 -0.15 9.18 10.49
N LEU A 45 -1.47 9.35 10.44
CA LEU A 45 -2.33 9.20 11.60
C LEU A 45 -2.49 7.74 12.03
N LEU A 46 -2.56 6.82 11.08
CA LEU A 46 -2.89 5.42 11.34
C LEU A 46 -1.68 4.51 11.50
N GLU A 47 -0.53 4.87 10.92
CA GLU A 47 0.65 4.02 10.97
C GLU A 47 1.06 3.61 12.39
N PRO A 48 1.20 4.54 13.37
CA PRO A 48 1.56 4.15 14.72
C PRO A 48 0.57 3.17 15.37
N GLU A 49 -0.72 3.37 15.14
CA GLU A 49 -1.76 2.51 15.68
C GLU A 49 -1.75 1.12 15.03
N LEU A 50 -1.54 1.07 13.72
CA LEU A 50 -1.45 -0.19 12.99
C LEU A 50 -0.22 -0.99 13.40
N GLU A 51 0.89 -0.34 13.64
CA GLU A 51 2.11 -0.98 14.14
C GLU A 51 1.93 -1.50 15.55
N GLU A 52 1.35 -0.71 16.45
CA GLU A 52 1.10 -1.10 17.82
C GLU A 52 0.19 -2.33 17.90
N GLN A 53 -0.85 -2.37 17.07
CA GLN A 53 -1.81 -3.46 17.02
C GLN A 53 -1.35 -4.63 16.12
N GLN A 54 -0.17 -4.52 15.51
CA GLN A 54 0.38 -5.51 14.58
C GLN A 54 -0.52 -5.80 13.37
N HIS A 55 -1.27 -4.80 12.91
CA HIS A 55 -2.10 -4.89 11.70
C HIS A 55 -1.26 -4.56 10.46
N TYR A 56 -0.23 -5.37 10.21
CA TYR A 56 0.74 -5.10 9.14
C TYR A 56 0.15 -5.24 7.74
N SER A 57 -0.77 -6.19 7.54
CA SER A 57 -1.45 -6.33 6.25
C SER A 57 -2.17 -5.04 5.87
N LEU A 58 -2.90 -4.46 6.81
CA LEU A 58 -3.63 -3.22 6.58
C LEU A 58 -2.67 -2.04 6.38
N LEU A 59 -1.57 -2.00 7.13
CA LEU A 59 -0.55 -0.98 7.00
C LEU A 59 0.07 -0.97 5.60
N PHE A 60 0.47 -2.14 5.09
CA PHE A 60 1.08 -2.24 3.77
C PHE A 60 0.07 -1.94 2.66
N GLN A 61 -1.20 -2.30 2.83
CA GLN A 61 -2.26 -1.94 1.89
C GLN A 61 -2.47 -0.42 1.86
N LEU A 62 -2.42 0.24 3.00
CA LEU A 62 -2.51 1.70 3.09
C LEU A 62 -1.33 2.37 2.38
N LYS A 63 -0.13 1.87 2.57
CA LYS A 63 1.06 2.37 1.88
C LYS A 63 0.98 2.17 0.37
N LEU A 64 0.47 1.03 -0.07
CA LEU A 64 0.22 0.77 -1.50
C LEU A 64 -0.76 1.79 -2.07
N LEU A 65 -1.81 2.12 -1.32
CA LEU A 65 -2.78 3.13 -1.71
C LEU A 65 -2.12 4.51 -1.89
N THR A 66 -1.21 4.88 -1.00
CA THR A 66 -0.44 6.13 -1.12
C THR A 66 0.42 6.13 -2.38
N VAL A 67 1.09 5.03 -2.69
CA VAL A 67 1.88 4.92 -3.92
C VAL A 67 0.99 5.10 -5.15
N ARG A 68 -0.18 4.47 -5.16
CA ARG A 68 -1.12 4.60 -6.28
C ARG A 68 -1.60 6.03 -6.47
N ALA A 69 -1.86 6.75 -5.38
CA ALA A 69 -2.24 8.16 -5.45
C ALA A 69 -1.11 8.99 -6.05
N LEU A 70 0.12 8.76 -5.65
CA LEU A 70 1.30 9.44 -6.21
C LEU A 70 1.45 9.18 -7.71
N ILE A 71 1.24 7.92 -8.14
CA ILE A 71 1.28 7.56 -9.56
C ILE A 71 0.20 8.30 -10.34
N THR A 72 -1.03 8.32 -9.82
CA THR A 72 -2.16 8.98 -10.47
C THR A 72 -1.91 10.46 -10.68
N GLU A 73 -1.22 11.10 -9.75
CA GLU A 73 -0.87 12.51 -9.85
C GLU A 73 0.44 12.77 -10.59
N GLY A 74 1.09 11.72 -11.11
CA GLY A 74 2.31 11.85 -11.90
C GLY A 74 3.59 12.03 -11.10
N HIS A 75 3.55 11.80 -9.79
CA HIS A 75 4.72 11.93 -8.89
C HIS A 75 5.51 10.62 -8.83
N PHE A 76 6.08 10.21 -9.97
CA PHE A 76 6.73 8.89 -10.09
C PHE A 76 7.98 8.74 -9.22
N SER A 77 8.76 9.81 -9.08
CA SER A 77 9.95 9.77 -8.22
C SER A 77 9.59 9.53 -6.75
N LEU A 78 8.56 10.23 -6.26
CA LEU A 78 8.06 10.04 -4.91
C LEU A 78 7.42 8.66 -4.74
N ALA A 79 6.72 8.19 -5.76
CA ALA A 79 6.08 6.88 -5.76
C ALA A 79 7.11 5.76 -5.62
N ILE A 80 8.20 5.80 -6.41
CA ILE A 80 9.22 4.77 -6.34
C ILE A 80 9.99 4.81 -5.01
N ASP A 81 10.26 6.00 -4.49
CA ASP A 81 10.90 6.14 -3.18
C ASP A 81 10.04 5.52 -2.08
N LYS A 82 8.75 5.79 -2.11
CA LYS A 82 7.79 5.23 -1.16
C LYS A 82 7.72 3.70 -1.27
N ALA A 83 7.65 3.19 -2.50
CA ALA A 83 7.58 1.75 -2.76
C ALA A 83 8.85 1.03 -2.30
N ASN A 84 10.02 1.60 -2.53
CA ASN A 84 11.28 1.07 -2.06
C ASN A 84 11.35 1.07 -0.53
N SER A 85 10.84 2.10 0.11
CA SER A 85 10.76 2.19 1.56
C SER A 85 9.87 1.08 2.14
N MET A 86 8.72 0.80 1.51
CA MET A 86 7.86 -0.33 1.86
C MET A 86 8.63 -1.65 1.76
N TYR A 87 9.36 -1.84 0.67
CA TYR A 87 10.13 -3.05 0.42
C TYR A 87 11.16 -3.28 1.53
N GLN A 88 11.93 -2.26 1.88
CA GLN A 88 12.93 -2.35 2.93
C GLN A 88 12.30 -2.70 4.28
N LYS A 89 11.20 -2.06 4.63
CA LYS A 89 10.48 -2.34 5.87
C LYS A 89 10.01 -3.80 5.91
N ALA A 90 9.42 -4.29 4.83
CA ALA A 90 8.95 -5.67 4.76
C ALA A 90 10.09 -6.68 4.89
N LYS A 91 11.23 -6.39 4.27
CA LYS A 91 12.42 -7.25 4.36
C LYS A 91 12.97 -7.29 5.79
N GLU A 92 13.06 -6.14 6.45
CA GLU A 92 13.50 -6.06 7.84
C GLU A 92 12.59 -6.85 8.79
N MET A 93 11.29 -6.86 8.51
CA MET A 93 10.30 -7.58 9.28
C MET A 93 10.20 -9.07 8.90
N SER A 94 10.88 -9.51 7.85
CA SER A 94 10.72 -10.83 7.25
C SER A 94 9.24 -11.13 6.94
N TYR A 95 8.55 -10.12 6.40
CA TYR A 95 7.11 -10.18 6.15
C TYR A 95 6.83 -10.37 4.66
N SER A 96 6.56 -11.61 4.25
CA SER A 96 6.41 -11.99 2.84
C SER A 96 5.29 -11.25 2.13
N LEU A 97 4.12 -11.13 2.74
CA LEU A 97 3.00 -10.40 2.13
C LEU A 97 3.36 -8.94 1.90
N GLY A 98 4.01 -8.30 2.87
CA GLY A 98 4.48 -6.93 2.73
C GLY A 98 5.50 -6.78 1.61
N THR A 99 6.41 -7.74 1.46
CA THR A 99 7.38 -7.77 0.36
C THR A 99 6.67 -7.86 -0.98
N ALA A 100 5.69 -8.75 -1.11
CA ALA A 100 4.91 -8.90 -2.34
C ALA A 100 4.12 -7.63 -2.68
N LEU A 101 3.48 -7.00 -1.70
CA LEU A 101 2.75 -5.75 -1.89
C LEU A 101 3.69 -4.60 -2.30
N SER A 102 4.89 -4.58 -1.73
CA SER A 102 5.91 -3.59 -2.09
C SER A 102 6.40 -3.76 -3.53
N LEU A 103 6.61 -5.00 -3.96
CA LEU A 103 6.97 -5.30 -5.34
C LEU A 103 5.84 -4.95 -6.31
N GLN A 104 4.61 -5.12 -5.91
CA GLN A 104 3.46 -4.66 -6.68
C GLN A 104 3.49 -3.14 -6.83
N ALA A 105 3.78 -2.41 -5.75
CA ALA A 105 3.90 -0.95 -5.79
C ALA A 105 5.04 -0.50 -6.71
N ILE A 106 6.19 -1.17 -6.64
CA ILE A 106 7.34 -0.91 -7.52
C ILE A 106 6.94 -1.17 -8.98
N GLY A 107 6.32 -2.31 -9.24
CA GLY A 107 5.86 -2.67 -10.58
C GLY A 107 4.86 -1.66 -11.14
N ASN A 108 3.89 -1.24 -10.33
CA ASN A 108 2.90 -0.24 -10.74
C ASN A 108 3.58 1.09 -11.12
N THR A 109 4.58 1.51 -10.35
CA THR A 109 5.31 2.74 -10.63
C THR A 109 6.06 2.63 -11.95
N TYR A 110 6.78 1.54 -12.19
CA TYR A 110 7.51 1.33 -13.43
C TYR A 110 6.58 1.22 -14.64
N LEU A 111 5.46 0.54 -14.49
CA LEU A 111 4.49 0.39 -15.57
C LEU A 111 3.97 1.77 -16.03
N ASN A 112 3.65 2.63 -15.08
CA ASN A 112 3.09 3.95 -15.35
C ASN A 112 4.15 4.98 -15.75
N SER A 113 5.42 4.73 -15.45
CA SER A 113 6.53 5.58 -15.87
C SER A 113 7.23 5.09 -17.13
N SER A 114 6.57 4.23 -17.91
CA SER A 114 7.05 3.73 -19.20
C SER A 114 8.31 2.84 -19.11
N THR A 115 8.38 2.01 -18.06
CA THR A 115 9.46 1.03 -17.90
C THR A 115 8.86 -0.37 -17.74
N PRO A 116 8.17 -0.90 -18.79
CA PRO A 116 7.38 -2.13 -18.66
C PRO A 116 8.20 -3.38 -18.34
N LEU A 117 9.44 -3.47 -18.80
CA LEU A 117 10.28 -4.65 -18.51
C LEU A 117 10.60 -4.74 -17.03
N ALA A 118 10.94 -3.62 -16.39
CA ALA A 118 11.18 -3.58 -14.95
C ALA A 118 9.90 -3.92 -14.17
N ALA A 119 8.74 -3.45 -14.65
CA ALA A 119 7.45 -3.78 -14.06
C ALA A 119 7.18 -5.29 -14.09
N ILE A 120 7.41 -5.93 -15.22
CA ILE A 120 7.21 -7.38 -15.38
C ILE A 120 8.07 -8.15 -14.38
N GLU A 121 9.34 -7.78 -14.23
CA GLU A 121 10.24 -8.44 -13.28
C GLU A 121 9.75 -8.30 -11.83
N SER A 122 9.32 -7.11 -11.45
CA SER A 122 8.78 -6.86 -10.10
C SER A 122 7.52 -7.69 -9.83
N TYR A 123 6.61 -7.75 -10.79
CA TYR A 123 5.39 -8.55 -10.66
C TYR A 123 5.67 -10.05 -10.59
N LYS A 124 6.63 -10.53 -11.38
CA LYS A 124 7.04 -11.94 -11.33
C LYS A 124 7.59 -12.32 -9.97
N GLU A 125 8.45 -11.48 -9.40
CA GLU A 125 9.01 -11.71 -8.08
C GLU A 125 7.91 -11.72 -7.02
N ALA A 126 6.94 -10.81 -7.10
CA ALA A 126 5.81 -10.78 -6.20
C ALA A 126 5.00 -12.09 -6.25
N LEU A 127 4.73 -12.57 -7.46
CA LEU A 127 4.01 -13.83 -7.66
C LEU A 127 4.77 -15.03 -7.09
N GLU A 128 6.08 -15.06 -7.24
CA GLU A 128 6.92 -16.14 -6.70
C GLU A 128 6.84 -16.17 -5.18
N ILE A 129 6.86 -15.01 -4.53
CA ILE A 129 6.76 -14.91 -3.07
C ILE A 129 5.40 -15.42 -2.60
N ILE A 130 4.32 -14.99 -3.23
CA ILE A 130 2.96 -15.41 -2.90
C ILE A 130 2.80 -16.92 -3.11
N SER A 131 3.32 -17.45 -4.22
CA SER A 131 3.23 -18.87 -4.52
C SER A 131 3.95 -19.73 -3.48
N LYS A 132 5.12 -19.31 -3.03
CA LYS A 132 5.87 -20.00 -1.97
C LYS A 132 5.10 -20.02 -0.66
N ASP A 133 4.51 -18.90 -0.27
CA ASP A 133 3.72 -18.81 0.95
C ASP A 133 2.50 -19.74 0.89
N LEU A 134 1.80 -19.77 -0.24
CA LEU A 134 0.65 -20.67 -0.43
C LEU A 134 1.05 -22.13 -0.33
N MET A 135 2.18 -22.51 -0.92
CA MET A 135 2.68 -23.89 -0.85
C MET A 135 3.04 -24.28 0.59
N GLN A 136 3.65 -23.39 1.34
CA GLN A 136 4.00 -23.64 2.74
C GLN A 136 2.75 -23.77 3.62
N THR A 137 1.73 -22.95 3.35
CA THR A 137 0.47 -22.99 4.11
C THR A 137 -0.30 -24.29 3.89
N ASN A 138 -0.19 -24.88 2.69
CA ASN A 138 -0.91 -26.10 2.32
C ASN A 138 -0.17 -27.40 2.72
N MET A 139 1.00 -27.28 3.28
CA MET A 139 1.74 -28.42 3.82
C MET A 139 1.47 -28.61 5.31
#